data_5c93368888467c74a8ecbe1325408290
#
_entry.id   5c93368888467c74a8ecbe1325408290
#
_cell.length_a   1.000
_cell.length_b   1.000
_cell.length_c   1.000
_cell.angle_alpha   90.00
_cell.angle_beta   90.00
_cell.angle_gamma   90.00
#
_symmetry.space_group_name_H-M   'P 1'
#
loop_
_entity.id
_entity.type
_entity.pdbx_description
1 polymer ?
#
loop_
_entity_poly.entity_id
_entity_poly.type
_entity_poly.pdbx_seq_one_letter_code
_entity_poly.pdbx_strand_id
1 'polypeptide(L)'
;MKKRLMSLGLAAVMAMSLTACGNSGSGDGASDSKAADGQEAGAEGEVFVLGGIGPITGAGAAYGESVRNGAELAVKEINEAGGINGYQVEFYFEDDENDAEKSVNAYNTLKDKGMQMLVGTTTSKPCIAVGAESAADNMFQLTP
;
A
#
# COMPACT_ATOMS: atom_id res chain seq x y z
N MET A 1 -46.56 -9.88 28.23
CA MET A 1 -47.21 -11.20 28.06
C MET A 1 -46.59 -11.92 26.87
N LYS A 2 -46.19 -13.18 27.13
CA LYS A 2 -45.92 -14.30 26.20
C LYS A 2 -44.77 -14.12 25.21
N LYS A 3 -43.58 -14.69 25.43
CA LYS A 3 -43.13 -16.11 25.42
C LYS A 3 -43.21 -16.78 24.03
N ARG A 4 -42.08 -17.22 23.56
CA ARG A 4 -41.56 -18.59 23.22
C ARG A 4 -40.75 -18.54 21.94
N LEU A 5 -39.55 -18.96 21.92
CA LEU A 5 -38.85 -20.23 22.08
C LEU A 5 -38.54 -20.92 20.72
N MET A 6 -37.26 -21.21 20.58
CA MET A 6 -36.64 -22.40 19.97
C MET A 6 -36.65 -22.59 18.45
N SER A 7 -35.48 -22.69 17.86
CA SER A 7 -35.04 -24.00 17.35
C SER A 7 -33.53 -24.05 17.08
N LEU A 8 -32.94 -25.03 17.69
CA LEU A 8 -31.59 -25.62 17.48
C LEU A 8 -31.51 -26.21 16.06
N GLY A 9 -30.36 -26.04 15.42
CA GLY A 9 -30.00 -26.77 14.22
C GLY A 9 -28.48 -26.98 14.17
N LEU A 10 -28.02 -27.95 14.96
CA LEU A 10 -26.66 -28.48 15.01
C LEU A 10 -26.52 -29.48 13.84
N ALA A 11 -25.59 -29.25 12.92
CA ALA A 11 -25.10 -30.27 12.01
C ALA A 11 -23.59 -30.16 11.83
N ALA A 12 -22.87 -30.96 12.61
CA ALA A 12 -21.48 -31.27 12.43
C ALA A 12 -21.31 -32.25 11.28
N VAL A 13 -20.42 -31.95 10.34
CA VAL A 13 -19.83 -32.96 9.47
C VAL A 13 -18.33 -32.79 9.50
N MET A 14 -17.69 -33.59 10.33
CA MET A 14 -16.27 -33.94 10.24
C MET A 14 -16.12 -35.00 9.13
N ALA A 15 -15.30 -34.68 8.15
CA ALA A 15 -14.72 -35.71 7.29
C ALA A 15 -13.20 -35.65 7.43
N MET A 16 -12.66 -36.53 8.26
CA MET A 16 -11.27 -36.93 8.29
C MET A 16 -10.96 -37.71 7.01
N SER A 17 -9.88 -37.36 6.32
CA SER A 17 -9.17 -38.26 5.44
C SER A 17 -7.68 -38.14 5.71
N LEU A 18 -7.22 -38.97 6.65
CA LEU A 18 -5.84 -39.42 6.71
C LEU A 18 -5.64 -40.45 5.60
N THR A 19 -4.70 -40.24 4.75
CA THR A 19 -4.05 -41.36 4.04
C THR A 19 -2.54 -41.23 4.19
N ALA A 20 -2.03 -42.33 4.70
CA ALA A 20 -0.69 -42.58 5.19
C ALA A 20 0.32 -42.86 4.08
N CYS A 21 1.55 -42.55 4.42
CA CYS A 21 2.83 -43.22 4.23
C CYS A 21 3.05 -44.22 3.08
N GLY A 22 4.17 -43.95 2.44
CA GLY A 22 5.14 -45.02 2.15
C GLY A 22 5.54 -45.10 0.71
N ASN A 23 6.71 -44.70 0.37
CA ASN A 23 7.76 -45.62 -0.07
C ASN A 23 9.05 -44.88 -0.46
N SER A 24 10.16 -45.45 -0.07
CA SER A 24 11.54 -45.08 -0.38
C SER A 24 11.85 -45.24 -1.86
N GLY A 25 12.54 -44.23 -2.45
CA GLY A 25 13.15 -44.38 -3.77
C GLY A 25 14.04 -43.15 -4.05
N SER A 26 15.35 -43.39 -4.05
CA SER A 26 16.39 -42.41 -4.41
C SER A 26 16.26 -41.93 -5.86
N GLY A 27 16.48 -40.63 -6.11
CA GLY A 27 16.61 -40.10 -7.45
C GLY A 27 16.78 -38.57 -7.43
N ASP A 28 17.90 -38.12 -7.92
CA ASP A 28 18.43 -36.78 -8.04
C ASP A 28 17.48 -35.66 -8.49
N GLY A 29 17.67 -34.49 -7.85
CA GLY A 29 17.83 -33.18 -8.50
C GLY A 29 16.64 -32.54 -9.18
N ALA A 30 16.03 -31.58 -8.49
CA ALA A 30 15.67 -30.27 -8.97
C ALA A 30 14.94 -29.51 -7.84
N SER A 31 15.56 -28.47 -7.32
CA SER A 31 14.91 -27.53 -6.44
C SER A 31 13.88 -26.70 -7.23
N ASP A 32 12.67 -27.17 -7.30
CA ASP A 32 11.52 -26.31 -7.61
C ASP A 32 11.13 -25.59 -6.32
N SER A 33 11.63 -24.37 -6.20
CA SER A 33 11.10 -23.39 -5.25
C SER A 33 9.72 -22.97 -5.72
N LYS A 34 8.71 -23.75 -5.29
CA LYS A 34 7.30 -23.35 -5.41
C LYS A 34 7.12 -22.08 -4.58
N ALA A 35 7.10 -20.94 -5.27
CA ALA A 35 6.65 -19.68 -4.71
C ALA A 35 5.28 -19.96 -4.05
N ALA A 36 5.19 -19.63 -2.77
CA ALA A 36 3.91 -19.62 -2.08
C ALA A 36 3.07 -18.52 -2.72
N ASP A 37 2.11 -18.91 -3.53
CA ASP A 37 1.02 -18.08 -4.02
C ASP A 37 0.09 -17.82 -2.82
N GLY A 38 0.47 -16.86 -2.02
CA GLY A 38 -0.31 -16.28 -0.93
C GLY A 38 -0.92 -14.97 -1.42
N GLN A 39 -1.73 -15.04 -2.47
CA GLN A 39 -2.53 -13.92 -2.92
C GLN A 39 -3.71 -13.77 -1.96
N GLU A 40 -3.49 -13.04 -0.85
CA GLU A 40 -4.61 -12.44 -0.15
C GLU A 40 -5.16 -11.35 -1.08
N ALA A 41 -6.24 -11.66 -1.78
CA ALA A 41 -6.98 -10.68 -2.54
C ALA A 41 -7.45 -9.60 -1.56
N GLY A 42 -7.07 -8.35 -1.79
CA GLY A 42 -7.56 -7.21 -1.04
C GLY A 42 -9.09 -7.20 -1.00
N ALA A 43 -9.66 -6.78 0.10
CA ALA A 43 -11.11 -6.68 0.22
C ALA A 43 -11.65 -5.68 -0.80
N GLU A 44 -12.73 -6.02 -1.49
CA GLU A 44 -13.38 -5.11 -2.44
C GLU A 44 -13.72 -3.79 -1.74
N GLY A 45 -13.14 -2.67 -2.23
CA GLY A 45 -13.37 -1.33 -1.70
C GLY A 45 -12.26 -0.80 -0.78
N GLU A 46 -11.23 -1.58 -0.43
CA GLU A 46 -10.05 -1.05 0.25
C GLU A 46 -9.07 -0.44 -0.75
N VAL A 47 -8.49 0.69 -0.37
CA VAL A 47 -7.53 1.45 -1.20
C VAL A 47 -6.20 1.57 -0.48
N PHE A 48 -5.12 1.62 -1.26
CA PHE A 48 -3.80 1.98 -0.78
C PHE A 48 -3.58 3.47 -1.08
N VAL A 49 -3.41 4.29 -0.04
CA VAL A 49 -3.25 5.73 -0.18
C VAL A 49 -1.77 6.08 -0.32
N LEU A 50 -1.39 6.56 -1.50
CA LEU A 50 -0.07 7.07 -1.81
C LEU A 50 -0.07 8.59 -1.74
N GLY A 51 0.83 9.17 -0.96
CA GLY A 51 1.05 10.61 -0.90
C GLY A 51 2.19 11.04 -1.80
N GLY A 52 2.12 12.26 -2.30
CA GLY A 52 3.19 12.92 -3.01
C GLY A 52 3.39 14.35 -2.52
N ILE A 53 4.63 14.82 -2.45
CA ILE A 53 4.96 16.21 -2.07
C ILE A 53 6.04 16.73 -2.99
N GLY A 54 5.84 17.94 -3.49
CA GLY A 54 6.84 18.67 -4.25
C GLY A 54 6.31 20.01 -4.74
N PRO A 55 7.18 20.89 -5.20
CA PRO A 55 6.76 22.21 -5.69
C PRO A 55 6.03 22.05 -7.03
N ILE A 56 4.77 22.46 -7.09
CA ILE A 56 4.01 22.62 -8.33
C ILE A 56 3.71 24.07 -8.64
N THR A 57 4.16 24.97 -7.76
CA THR A 57 4.18 26.40 -7.98
C THR A 57 5.57 26.98 -7.72
N GLY A 58 5.82 28.22 -8.19
CA GLY A 58 7.09 28.91 -8.01
C GLY A 58 8.26 28.38 -8.87
N ALA A 59 9.47 28.70 -8.45
CA ALA A 59 10.68 28.45 -9.24
C ALA A 59 11.02 26.94 -9.43
N GLY A 60 10.54 26.09 -8.56
CA GLY A 60 10.75 24.63 -8.59
C GLY A 60 9.65 23.85 -9.32
N ALA A 61 8.61 24.50 -9.82
CA ALA A 61 7.39 23.87 -10.32
C ALA A 61 7.63 22.76 -11.37
N ALA A 62 8.55 22.98 -12.30
CA ALA A 62 8.84 22.01 -13.35
C ALA A 62 9.32 20.64 -12.80
N TYR A 63 10.03 20.65 -11.67
CA TYR A 63 10.47 19.40 -11.04
C TYR A 63 9.30 18.68 -10.38
N GLY A 64 8.52 19.37 -9.56
CA GLY A 64 7.38 18.79 -8.86
C GLY A 64 6.27 18.34 -9.81
N GLU A 65 5.98 19.10 -10.85
CA GLU A 65 5.04 18.71 -11.91
C GLU A 65 5.49 17.42 -12.62
N SER A 66 6.79 17.29 -12.89
CA SER A 66 7.33 16.08 -13.53
C SER A 66 7.17 14.85 -12.62
N VAL A 67 7.46 15.00 -11.33
CA VAL A 67 7.28 13.94 -10.34
C VAL A 67 5.82 13.57 -10.18
N ARG A 68 4.93 14.55 -10.03
CA ARG A 68 3.49 14.32 -9.94
C ARG A 68 2.96 13.57 -11.15
N ASN A 69 3.25 14.06 -12.35
CA ASN A 69 2.77 13.45 -13.60
C ASN A 69 3.30 12.01 -13.77
N GLY A 70 4.56 11.76 -13.39
CA GLY A 70 5.13 10.42 -13.41
C GLY A 70 4.44 9.47 -12.42
N ALA A 71 4.18 9.94 -11.21
CA ALA A 71 3.47 9.17 -10.19
C ALA A 71 2.01 8.89 -10.60
N GLU A 72 1.30 9.89 -11.12
CA GLU A 72 -0.07 9.73 -11.63
C GLU A 72 -0.15 8.70 -12.75
N LEU A 73 0.82 8.72 -13.68
CA LEU A 73 0.90 7.72 -14.75
C LEU A 73 1.12 6.31 -14.19
N ALA A 74 2.07 6.16 -13.27
CA ALA A 74 2.36 4.88 -12.65
C ALA A 74 1.15 4.33 -11.88
N VAL A 75 0.47 5.17 -11.10
CA VAL A 75 -0.76 4.80 -10.37
C VAL A 75 -1.86 4.37 -11.33
N LYS A 76 -2.04 5.08 -12.44
CA LYS A 76 -2.99 4.69 -13.47
C LYS A 76 -2.69 3.30 -14.03
N GLU A 77 -1.43 3.04 -14.41
CA GLU A 77 -1.01 1.74 -14.95
C GLU A 77 -1.19 0.61 -13.93
N ILE A 78 -0.84 0.85 -12.67
CA ILE A 78 -1.04 -0.10 -11.56
C ILE A 78 -2.52 -0.44 -11.40
N ASN A 79 -3.39 0.56 -11.38
CA ASN A 79 -4.83 0.38 -11.22
C ASN A 79 -5.47 -0.33 -12.41
N GLU A 80 -5.04 -0.02 -13.63
CA GLU A 80 -5.48 -0.72 -14.85
C GLU A 80 -5.05 -2.21 -14.86
N ALA A 81 -3.91 -2.52 -14.20
CA ALA A 81 -3.44 -3.89 -14.02
C ALA A 81 -4.14 -4.64 -12.87
N GLY A 82 -5.09 -4.02 -12.16
CA GLY A 82 -5.84 -4.62 -11.04
C GLY A 82 -5.35 -4.20 -9.65
N GLY A 83 -4.47 -3.20 -9.57
CA GLY A 83 -3.94 -2.69 -8.30
C GLY A 83 -2.77 -3.49 -7.75
N ILE A 84 -2.42 -3.24 -6.50
CA ILE A 84 -1.37 -3.96 -5.76
C ILE A 84 -2.05 -4.98 -4.85
N ASN A 85 -1.87 -6.26 -5.12
CA ASN A 85 -2.54 -7.34 -4.38
C ASN A 85 -4.07 -7.17 -4.29
N GLY A 86 -4.70 -6.59 -5.33
CA GLY A 86 -6.13 -6.31 -5.37
C GLY A 86 -6.55 -4.97 -4.78
N TYR A 87 -5.66 -4.25 -4.10
CA TYR A 87 -5.94 -2.89 -3.63
C TYR A 87 -5.77 -1.89 -4.77
N GLN A 88 -6.75 -1.03 -4.97
CA GLN A 88 -6.58 0.13 -5.85
C GLN A 88 -5.73 1.19 -5.15
N VAL A 89 -4.93 1.93 -5.91
CA VAL A 89 -4.10 3.01 -5.38
C VAL A 89 -4.80 4.34 -5.57
N GLU A 90 -5.02 5.07 -4.48
CA GLU A 90 -5.38 6.49 -4.49
C GLU A 90 -4.12 7.33 -4.34
N PHE A 91 -3.99 8.40 -5.13
CA PHE A 91 -2.83 9.28 -5.09
C PHE A 91 -3.24 10.71 -4.81
N TYR A 92 -2.64 11.28 -3.78
CA TYR A 92 -2.78 12.69 -3.42
C TYR A 92 -1.44 13.40 -3.50
N PHE A 93 -1.39 14.56 -4.13
CA PHE A 93 -0.19 15.36 -4.25
C PHE A 93 -0.40 16.75 -3.64
N GLU A 94 0.54 17.18 -2.79
CA GLU A 94 0.51 18.48 -2.12
C GLU A 94 1.68 19.35 -2.58
N ASP A 95 1.39 20.64 -2.78
CA ASP A 95 2.38 21.65 -3.15
C ASP A 95 3.15 22.14 -1.92
N ASP A 96 4.46 22.02 -1.93
CA ASP A 96 5.32 22.54 -0.87
C ASP A 96 5.99 23.89 -1.23
N GLU A 97 5.78 24.38 -2.43
CA GLU A 97 6.39 25.63 -2.94
C GLU A 97 7.93 25.65 -2.73
N ASN A 98 8.57 24.49 -2.59
CA ASN A 98 9.99 24.32 -2.26
C ASN A 98 10.37 24.89 -0.86
N ASP A 99 9.43 24.89 0.08
CA ASP A 99 9.58 25.38 1.44
C ASP A 99 9.48 24.23 2.46
N ALA A 100 10.41 24.20 3.43
CA ALA A 100 10.49 23.11 4.39
C ALA A 100 9.31 23.06 5.36
N GLU A 101 8.79 24.23 5.80
CA GLU A 101 7.65 24.30 6.73
C GLU A 101 6.37 23.89 6.00
N LYS A 102 6.17 24.36 4.77
CA LYS A 102 5.04 23.96 3.93
C LYS A 102 5.07 22.48 3.63
N SER A 103 6.25 21.88 3.42
CA SER A 103 6.40 20.44 3.20
C SER A 103 5.97 19.62 4.41
N VAL A 104 6.30 20.05 5.64
CA VAL A 104 5.83 19.38 6.87
C VAL A 104 4.32 19.53 7.01
N ASN A 105 3.74 20.68 6.68
CA ASN A 105 2.30 20.86 6.68
C ASN A 105 1.61 19.98 5.63
N ALA A 106 2.18 19.87 4.43
CA ALA A 106 1.71 18.98 3.36
C ALA A 106 1.76 17.51 3.81
N TYR A 107 2.84 17.10 4.46
CA TYR A 107 2.98 15.76 5.03
C TYR A 107 1.86 15.44 6.03
N ASN A 108 1.57 16.35 6.96
CA ASN A 108 0.50 16.16 7.92
C ASN A 108 -0.88 16.12 7.24
N THR A 109 -1.11 16.96 6.23
CA THR A 109 -2.34 16.92 5.42
C THR A 109 -2.54 15.55 4.74
N LEU A 110 -1.47 14.97 4.20
CA LEU A 110 -1.53 13.66 3.59
C LEU A 110 -1.76 12.54 4.62
N LYS A 111 -1.18 12.65 5.82
CA LYS A 111 -1.48 11.72 6.94
C LYS A 111 -2.96 11.75 7.30
N ASP A 112 -3.56 12.92 7.37
CA ASP A 112 -4.99 13.07 7.67
C ASP A 112 -5.89 12.46 6.58
N LYS A 113 -5.38 12.33 5.35
CA LYS A 113 -6.03 11.61 4.25
C LYS A 113 -5.78 10.09 4.29
N GLY A 114 -5.07 9.60 5.29
CA GLY A 114 -4.78 8.17 5.44
C GLY A 114 -3.58 7.67 4.64
N MET A 115 -2.63 8.55 4.28
CA MET A 115 -1.42 8.17 3.55
C MET A 115 -0.68 7.03 4.23
N GLN A 116 -0.31 6.02 3.44
CA GLN A 116 0.42 4.83 3.87
C GLN A 116 1.86 4.78 3.37
N MET A 117 2.18 5.55 2.33
CA MET A 117 3.52 5.70 1.76
C MET A 117 3.66 7.08 1.12
N LEU A 118 4.86 7.67 1.21
CA LEU A 118 5.18 8.96 0.62
C LEU A 118 6.16 8.83 -0.56
N VAL A 119 5.82 9.42 -1.69
CA VAL A 119 6.73 9.72 -2.80
C VAL A 119 7.09 11.20 -2.74
N GLY A 120 8.31 11.50 -2.39
CA GLY A 120 8.78 12.88 -2.20
C GLY A 120 9.50 13.06 -0.86
N THR A 121 9.94 14.26 -0.54
CA THR A 121 9.67 15.48 -1.34
C THR A 121 10.64 15.58 -2.51
N THR A 122 10.25 16.33 -3.54
CA THR A 122 11.03 16.45 -4.78
C THR A 122 12.36 17.16 -4.60
N THR A 123 12.49 18.04 -3.60
CA THR A 123 13.68 18.88 -3.38
C THR A 123 14.33 18.63 -2.02
N SER A 124 15.67 18.82 -1.95
CA SER A 124 16.48 18.34 -0.83
C SER A 124 16.15 18.97 0.53
N LYS A 125 15.92 20.29 0.60
CA LYS A 125 15.65 20.97 1.86
C LYS A 125 14.29 20.55 2.46
N PRO A 126 13.20 20.54 1.72
CA PRO A 126 11.95 19.90 2.09
C PRO A 126 12.11 18.44 2.50
N CYS A 127 12.88 17.66 1.73
CA CYS A 127 13.08 16.23 1.99
C CYS A 127 13.71 15.97 3.36
N ILE A 128 14.69 16.77 3.78
CA ILE A 128 15.32 16.66 5.10
C ILE A 128 14.28 16.96 6.21
N ALA A 129 13.45 17.97 6.03
CA ALA A 129 12.44 18.34 7.02
C ALA A 129 11.38 17.26 7.17
N VAL A 130 10.82 16.78 6.06
CA VAL A 130 9.80 15.71 6.07
C VAL A 130 10.41 14.38 6.49
N GLY A 131 11.68 14.11 6.18
CA GLY A 131 12.38 12.90 6.60
C GLY A 131 12.46 12.72 8.12
N ALA A 132 12.53 13.83 8.87
CA ALA A 132 12.48 13.79 10.33
C ALA A 132 11.08 13.36 10.84
N GLU A 133 10.02 13.88 10.23
CA GLU A 133 8.64 13.54 10.58
C GLU A 133 8.29 12.10 10.17
N SER A 134 8.63 11.72 8.93
CA SER A 134 8.36 10.37 8.41
C SER A 134 9.09 9.29 9.22
N ALA A 135 10.32 9.56 9.66
CA ALA A 135 11.07 8.65 10.53
C ALA A 135 10.42 8.51 11.92
N ALA A 136 9.92 9.61 12.51
CA ALA A 136 9.22 9.57 13.79
C ALA A 136 7.91 8.78 13.73
N ASP A 137 7.22 8.84 12.59
CA ASP A 137 5.95 8.14 12.33
C ASP A 137 6.15 6.71 11.80
N ASN A 138 7.37 6.25 11.54
CA ASN A 138 7.68 5.02 10.82
C ASN A 138 7.02 4.96 9.42
N MET A 139 6.84 6.10 8.79
CA MET A 139 6.30 6.24 7.44
C MET A 139 7.37 5.94 6.41
N PHE A 140 7.08 5.06 5.45
CA PHE A 140 8.00 4.83 4.33
C PHE A 140 7.99 6.02 3.38
N GLN A 141 9.18 6.59 3.14
CA GLN A 141 9.38 7.71 2.23
C GLN A 141 10.38 7.32 1.14
N LEU A 142 9.98 7.51 -0.11
CA LEU A 142 10.84 7.35 -1.29
C LEU A 142 11.00 8.71 -1.99
N THR A 143 12.26 9.17 -2.11
CA THR A 143 12.55 10.42 -2.82
C THR A 143 12.86 10.16 -4.29
N PRO A 144 12.32 10.94 -5.22
CA PRO A 144 12.60 10.86 -6.65
C PRO A 144 13.98 11.41 -6.99
#